data_cb429daab10175e7b1639d11cd0b95bd
#
_entry.id   cb429daab10175e7b1639d11cd0b95bd
#
_cell.length_a   1.000
_cell.length_b   1.000
_cell.length_c   1.000
_cell.angle_alpha   90.00
_cell.angle_beta   90.00
_cell.angle_gamma   90.00
#
_symmetry.space_group_name_H-M   'P 1'
#
loop_
_entity.id
_entity.type
_entity.pdbx_description
1 polymer ?
#
loop_
_entity_poly.entity_id
_entity_poly.type
_entity_poly.pdbx_seq_one_letter_code
_entity_poly.pdbx_strand_id
1 'polypeptide(L)'
;MMTENLKQKLKHCSVGLFFAGMALTGSISIFAKSPADPNKVLRYVFPTAETGFDPAYVHDLYSAHVLTSIFETLYTYDYLARPAKLIPHVATAMPEVSADGLTYTIHIKKGIYFTADPAFKGKPRELTAYDYAYSFKRLLDPNLRSPNSWLLEDKIEGMNALVKAANKSGKFNYDQNVSGLQTPDKYTLVIRLVKPDYNFPLLLAHDPTGAVAREVIEKYKDKAGFVMGHPVGTGPYMLSKWIPASRIVLKANPEYRGFTWNFNASSPGDEAIVKRLKGKQMPQIGTIDIQVMEENQSRWLAFQRGEVDIIQLEGQLVSKAIKDGKLRPELAKEGVQLSRIVDPEISYIYWNLKDPVVGGMSKEKIALRRAIAMSRSIDQEIKLVRNSDAERLHFPVPPSVVGYDQQYRSSTPYSVKAANLLLDRYHYKKDASGWRTQPNGKPLVVEYKARNDSIGQQSAELWKKNFDSLHIRMVYKPMLFSDLLRSQKQCEGMFGSSAWIADYPDGDNFMQNFYGPNTHMTNWSCGSIPEFDELYRQSQQVKPGPERDALYRKMTRLLEVYMPVQMSYARYRNMLAQPRIIGYKKHPILHAEWMYFDIDTNTKSNH
;
A
#
# COMPACT_ATOMS: atom_id res chain seq x y z
N MET A 1 -45.86 45.19 64.71
CA MET A 1 -45.73 46.49 65.42
C MET A 1 -44.48 47.14 64.88
N MET A 2 -44.74 48.16 64.11
CA MET A 2 -44.07 49.48 64.14
C MET A 2 -42.58 49.46 63.78
N THR A 3 -42.02 50.10 62.84
CA THR A 3 -42.26 51.30 62.02
C THR A 3 -40.86 51.75 61.63
N GLU A 4 -40.66 51.88 60.38
CA GLU A 4 -40.45 53.15 59.66
C GLU A 4 -39.25 54.04 60.08
N ASN A 5 -38.49 54.39 59.02
CA ASN A 5 -37.86 55.69 58.77
C ASN A 5 -36.48 55.97 59.41
N LEU A 6 -35.49 56.35 58.70
CA LEU A 6 -35.35 57.71 58.16
C LEU A 6 -34.11 57.82 57.23
N LYS A 7 -34.36 58.56 56.19
CA LYS A 7 -33.41 59.13 55.23
C LYS A 7 -32.44 60.14 55.84
N GLN A 8 -31.30 60.27 55.25
CA GLN A 8 -30.64 61.52 54.87
C GLN A 8 -29.21 61.79 55.42
N LYS A 9 -28.41 62.04 54.53
CA LYS A 9 -27.43 63.12 54.23
C LYS A 9 -25.95 62.86 54.39
N LEU A 10 -25.32 62.75 53.20
CA LEU A 10 -24.36 63.73 52.63
C LEU A 10 -22.99 63.93 53.33
N LYS A 11 -21.87 63.62 52.75
CA LYS A 11 -20.99 64.43 51.89
C LYS A 11 -19.57 63.85 51.84
N HIS A 12 -19.05 63.73 50.66
CA HIS A 12 -17.68 63.92 50.15
C HIS A 12 -16.48 63.57 51.04
N CYS A 13 -15.73 62.56 50.57
CA CYS A 13 -14.27 62.71 50.47
C CYS A 13 -13.76 61.80 49.34
N SER A 14 -13.21 62.41 48.31
CA SER A 14 -12.56 61.77 47.16
C SER A 14 -11.18 61.28 47.58
N VAL A 15 -10.91 59.97 47.47
CA VAL A 15 -9.53 59.46 47.41
C VAL A 15 -9.49 58.52 46.22
N GLY A 16 -8.77 58.94 45.21
CA GLY A 16 -8.57 58.14 44.01
C GLY A 16 -7.63 56.95 44.27
N LEU A 17 -8.13 55.75 44.01
CA LEU A 17 -7.30 54.55 43.85
C LEU A 17 -7.33 54.20 42.36
N PHE A 18 -6.16 54.41 41.72
CA PHE A 18 -5.85 53.86 40.40
C PHE A 18 -5.74 52.35 40.53
N PHE A 19 -6.76 51.59 40.09
CA PHE A 19 -6.59 50.18 39.79
C PHE A 19 -6.11 50.08 38.35
N ALA A 20 -4.81 49.80 38.17
CA ALA A 20 -4.25 49.32 36.91
C ALA A 20 -4.78 47.91 36.68
N GLY A 21 -5.87 47.80 35.92
CA GLY A 21 -6.35 46.51 35.41
C GLY A 21 -5.35 45.96 34.39
N MET A 22 -4.46 45.07 34.79
CA MET A 22 -3.69 44.22 33.90
C MET A 22 -4.69 43.27 33.24
N ALA A 23 -5.18 43.61 32.05
CA ALA A 23 -5.88 42.68 31.17
C ALA A 23 -4.88 41.59 30.72
N LEU A 24 -4.89 40.46 31.42
CA LEU A 24 -4.31 39.22 30.91
C LEU A 24 -5.15 38.82 29.69
N THR A 25 -4.80 39.31 28.51
CA THR A 25 -5.25 38.71 27.24
C THR A 25 -4.54 37.37 27.10
N GLY A 26 -5.00 36.37 27.80
CA GLY A 26 -4.70 34.99 27.49
C GLY A 26 -5.24 34.74 26.10
N SER A 27 -4.36 34.61 25.12
CA SER A 27 -4.69 34.09 23.79
C SER A 27 -5.26 32.69 23.98
N ILE A 28 -6.59 32.59 24.06
CA ILE A 28 -7.28 31.29 23.93
C ILE A 28 -7.01 30.86 22.49
N SER A 29 -6.04 29.98 22.31
CA SER A 29 -5.90 29.26 21.07
C SER A 29 -7.16 28.44 20.88
N ILE A 30 -8.08 28.94 20.05
CA ILE A 30 -9.26 28.17 19.61
C ILE A 30 -8.72 27.10 18.71
N PHE A 31 -8.42 25.92 19.27
CA PHE A 31 -8.17 24.74 18.47
C PHE A 31 -9.44 24.47 17.66
N ALA A 32 -9.30 24.36 16.35
CA ALA A 32 -10.41 23.93 15.50
C ALA A 32 -10.83 22.54 15.99
N LYS A 33 -12.07 22.46 16.51
CA LYS A 33 -12.61 21.17 16.96
C LYS A 33 -12.83 20.27 15.74
N SER A 34 -12.47 19.01 15.85
CA SER A 34 -12.73 18.02 14.80
C SER A 34 -14.18 18.10 14.31
N PRO A 35 -14.44 18.13 12.99
CA PRO A 35 -15.79 18.20 12.45
C PRO A 35 -16.58 16.88 12.57
N ALA A 36 -15.97 15.83 13.11
CA ALA A 36 -16.57 14.51 13.21
C ALA A 36 -17.75 14.45 14.18
N ASP A 37 -18.85 13.82 13.75
CA ASP A 37 -20.02 13.57 14.56
C ASP A 37 -19.83 12.31 15.42
N PRO A 38 -19.82 12.39 16.76
CA PRO A 38 -19.62 11.24 17.64
C PRO A 38 -20.69 10.14 17.48
N ASN A 39 -21.88 10.48 16.95
CA ASN A 39 -22.96 9.52 16.71
C ASN A 39 -22.78 8.72 15.42
N LYS A 40 -21.90 9.15 14.52
CA LYS A 40 -21.57 8.42 13.29
C LYS A 40 -20.54 7.34 13.57
N VAL A 41 -21.01 6.09 13.56
CA VAL A 41 -20.18 4.91 13.78
C VAL A 41 -20.07 4.11 12.50
N LEU A 42 -18.84 3.90 12.00
CA LEU A 42 -18.52 2.96 10.94
C LEU A 42 -18.21 1.61 11.57
N ARG A 43 -18.95 0.57 11.17
CA ARG A 43 -18.68 -0.83 11.54
C ARG A 43 -17.91 -1.48 10.41
N TYR A 44 -16.66 -1.81 10.69
CA TYR A 44 -15.72 -2.34 9.71
C TYR A 44 -15.25 -3.74 10.11
N VAL A 45 -14.70 -4.49 9.18
CA VAL A 45 -14.19 -5.84 9.48
C VAL A 45 -12.84 -6.07 8.82
N PHE A 46 -11.92 -6.66 9.59
CA PHE A 46 -10.67 -7.20 9.08
C PHE A 46 -10.76 -8.71 8.91
N PRO A 47 -10.32 -9.27 7.77
CA PRO A 47 -10.32 -10.71 7.52
C PRO A 47 -9.12 -11.44 8.17
N THR A 48 -8.21 -10.72 8.79
CA THR A 48 -7.09 -11.28 9.56
C THR A 48 -6.65 -10.31 10.65
N ALA A 49 -5.93 -10.82 11.63
CA ALA A 49 -5.44 -10.03 12.74
C ALA A 49 -4.35 -9.02 12.31
N GLU A 50 -4.31 -7.92 13.02
CA GLU A 50 -3.25 -6.90 12.99
C GLU A 50 -2.02 -7.35 13.78
N THR A 51 -0.87 -6.70 13.55
CA THR A 51 0.38 -7.00 14.26
C THR A 51 0.79 -5.94 15.29
N GLY A 52 0.15 -4.77 15.29
CA GLY A 52 0.43 -3.63 16.16
C GLY A 52 0.45 -2.30 15.40
N PHE A 53 0.88 -1.20 16.04
CA PHE A 53 0.67 0.14 15.49
C PHE A 53 1.91 1.06 15.58
N ASP A 54 3.12 0.51 15.54
CA ASP A 54 4.35 1.31 15.40
C ASP A 54 4.74 1.42 13.90
N PRO A 55 4.86 2.64 13.32
CA PRO A 55 5.24 2.82 11.91
C PRO A 55 6.55 2.14 11.53
N ALA A 56 7.52 2.03 12.44
CA ALA A 56 8.79 1.37 12.15
C ALA A 56 8.70 -0.16 12.14
N TYR A 57 7.62 -0.75 12.62
CA TYR A 57 7.42 -2.21 12.70
C TYR A 57 6.42 -2.74 11.67
N VAL A 58 5.32 -2.01 11.45
CA VAL A 58 4.18 -2.46 10.67
C VAL A 58 4.54 -2.62 9.19
N HIS A 59 4.22 -3.78 8.64
CA HIS A 59 4.36 -4.09 7.22
C HIS A 59 3.20 -4.96 6.68
N ASP A 60 2.11 -5.04 7.46
CA ASP A 60 0.88 -5.73 7.04
C ASP A 60 -0.24 -4.72 6.73
N LEU A 61 -1.13 -5.10 5.81
CA LEU A 61 -2.18 -4.25 5.30
C LEU A 61 -3.16 -3.77 6.39
N TYR A 62 -3.50 -4.62 7.36
CA TYR A 62 -4.56 -4.31 8.33
C TYR A 62 -4.07 -3.40 9.45
N SER A 63 -2.85 -3.59 9.90
CA SER A 63 -2.18 -2.61 10.76
C SER A 63 -1.98 -1.27 10.05
N ALA A 64 -1.63 -1.27 8.75
CA ALA A 64 -1.46 -0.07 7.94
C ALA A 64 -2.76 0.76 7.82
N HIS A 65 -3.94 0.13 7.79
CA HIS A 65 -5.23 0.85 7.86
C HIS A 65 -5.35 1.71 9.13
N VAL A 66 -4.87 1.20 10.25
CA VAL A 66 -4.87 1.92 11.52
C VAL A 66 -3.80 3.00 11.53
N LEU A 67 -2.59 2.71 11.03
CA LEU A 67 -1.51 3.69 10.95
C LEU A 67 -1.90 4.93 10.17
N THR A 68 -2.46 4.77 8.95
CA THR A 68 -2.89 5.89 8.10
C THR A 68 -3.98 6.75 8.73
N SER A 69 -4.66 6.24 9.74
CA SER A 69 -5.70 6.96 10.50
C SER A 69 -5.15 7.77 11.64
N ILE A 70 -3.99 7.36 12.18
CA ILE A 70 -3.39 7.95 13.39
C ILE A 70 -2.18 8.83 13.06
N PHE A 71 -1.34 8.40 12.12
CA PHE A 71 -0.12 9.11 11.74
C PHE A 71 -0.28 9.78 10.38
N GLU A 72 0.20 11.01 10.28
CA GLU A 72 0.18 11.74 9.02
C GLU A 72 1.56 11.73 8.36
N THR A 73 1.55 11.43 7.07
CA THR A 73 2.71 11.52 6.17
C THR A 73 2.83 12.92 5.56
N LEU A 74 3.98 13.24 4.97
CA LEU A 74 4.20 14.53 4.29
C LEU A 74 3.27 14.72 3.09
N TYR A 75 3.01 13.65 2.35
CA TYR A 75 2.13 13.60 1.18
C TYR A 75 1.07 12.51 1.34
N THR A 76 0.01 12.59 0.55
CA THR A 76 -1.06 11.59 0.46
C THR A 76 -1.56 11.54 -0.98
N TYR A 77 -2.65 10.83 -1.24
CA TYR A 77 -3.22 10.71 -2.58
C TYR A 77 -4.57 11.41 -2.69
N ASP A 78 -4.84 11.99 -3.86
CA ASP A 78 -6.15 12.51 -4.22
C ASP A 78 -7.17 11.35 -4.23
N TYR A 79 -8.23 11.49 -3.43
CA TYR A 79 -9.19 10.42 -3.19
C TYR A 79 -9.87 9.88 -4.46
N LEU A 80 -10.15 10.74 -5.43
CA LEU A 80 -10.85 10.36 -6.65
C LEU A 80 -9.93 10.16 -7.87
N ALA A 81 -8.75 10.75 -7.89
CA ALA A 81 -7.89 10.72 -9.07
C ALA A 81 -7.50 9.31 -9.51
N ARG A 82 -7.69 9.03 -10.79
CA ARG A 82 -7.27 7.78 -11.45
C ARG A 82 -6.59 8.13 -12.78
N PRO A 83 -5.30 7.84 -12.95
CA PRO A 83 -4.36 7.19 -12.01
C PRO A 83 -4.21 7.93 -10.68
N ALA A 84 -3.72 7.22 -9.64
CA ALA A 84 -3.49 7.80 -8.33
C ALA A 84 -2.54 9.00 -8.42
N LYS A 85 -2.94 10.14 -7.84
CA LYS A 85 -2.21 11.40 -7.89
C LYS A 85 -1.75 11.80 -6.50
N LEU A 86 -0.44 12.02 -6.34
CA LEU A 86 0.13 12.53 -5.10
C LEU A 86 -0.29 13.98 -4.86
N ILE A 87 -0.64 14.30 -3.62
CA ILE A 87 -1.00 15.64 -3.16
C ILE A 87 -0.32 15.96 -1.82
N PRO A 88 -0.10 17.25 -1.49
CA PRO A 88 0.37 17.66 -0.17
C PRO A 88 -0.59 17.22 0.95
N HIS A 89 -0.05 16.66 2.06
CA HIS A 89 -0.82 16.30 3.25
C HIS A 89 -0.42 17.19 4.43
N VAL A 90 0.68 16.87 5.11
CA VAL A 90 1.29 17.75 6.11
C VAL A 90 2.17 18.80 5.44
N ALA A 91 2.79 18.48 4.32
CA ALA A 91 3.52 19.46 3.53
C ALA A 91 2.59 20.56 2.99
N THR A 92 3.09 21.79 2.87
CA THR A 92 2.34 22.95 2.33
C THR A 92 2.15 22.87 0.83
N ALA A 93 3.13 22.28 0.12
CA ALA A 93 3.17 22.11 -1.34
C ALA A 93 3.96 20.85 -1.71
N MET A 94 4.01 20.51 -2.99
CA MET A 94 4.97 19.51 -3.49
C MET A 94 6.40 20.02 -3.23
N PRO A 95 7.40 19.10 -3.07
CA PRO A 95 8.75 19.49 -2.69
C PRO A 95 9.40 20.38 -3.76
N GLU A 96 10.18 21.36 -3.32
CA GLU A 96 11.12 22.06 -4.19
C GLU A 96 12.31 21.13 -4.44
N VAL A 97 12.59 20.86 -5.72
CA VAL A 97 13.67 19.95 -6.11
C VAL A 97 14.76 20.70 -6.81
N SER A 98 16.01 20.54 -6.36
CA SER A 98 17.18 21.16 -6.99
C SER A 98 17.37 20.70 -8.43
N ALA A 99 18.10 21.49 -9.23
CA ALA A 99 18.31 21.21 -10.65
C ALA A 99 19.01 19.86 -10.92
N ASP A 100 19.87 19.42 -9.99
CA ASP A 100 20.55 18.12 -10.02
C ASP A 100 19.63 16.94 -9.60
N GLY A 101 18.40 17.23 -9.16
CA GLY A 101 17.45 16.22 -8.70
C GLY A 101 17.79 15.57 -7.36
N LEU A 102 18.78 16.09 -6.63
CA LEU A 102 19.27 15.48 -5.41
C LEU A 102 18.67 16.06 -4.14
N THR A 103 18.34 17.37 -4.11
CA THR A 103 17.90 18.04 -2.88
C THR A 103 16.40 18.33 -2.96
N TYR A 104 15.69 17.88 -1.93
CA TYR A 104 14.25 18.06 -1.75
C TYR A 104 14.02 18.97 -0.54
N THR A 105 13.48 20.18 -0.75
CA THR A 105 13.07 21.08 0.32
C THR A 105 11.56 20.97 0.52
N ILE A 106 11.13 20.68 1.74
CA ILE A 106 9.74 20.42 2.11
C ILE A 106 9.36 21.35 3.25
N HIS A 107 8.32 22.14 3.04
CA HIS A 107 7.76 23.03 4.06
C HIS A 107 6.54 22.39 4.71
N ILE A 108 6.50 22.39 6.05
CA ILE A 108 5.46 21.75 6.87
C ILE A 108 4.45 22.81 7.32
N LYS A 109 3.16 22.47 7.28
CA LYS A 109 2.07 23.29 7.82
C LYS A 109 2.24 23.52 9.32
N LYS A 110 2.05 24.77 9.76
CA LYS A 110 2.05 25.14 11.19
C LYS A 110 0.73 24.78 11.85
N GLY A 111 0.71 24.66 13.17
CA GLY A 111 -0.50 24.44 13.96
C GLY A 111 -1.07 23.03 13.86
N ILE A 112 -0.26 22.04 13.55
CA ILE A 112 -0.62 20.61 13.60
C ILE A 112 -0.13 20.07 14.94
N TYR A 113 -1.01 19.41 15.70
CA TYR A 113 -0.67 18.92 17.05
C TYR A 113 -0.85 17.41 17.15
N PHE A 114 0.03 16.78 17.91
CA PHE A 114 -0.16 15.41 18.35
C PHE A 114 -1.34 15.33 19.32
N THR A 115 -2.06 14.23 19.29
CA THR A 115 -3.09 13.91 20.29
C THR A 115 -2.51 14.05 21.70
N ALA A 116 -3.25 14.66 22.62
CA ALA A 116 -2.78 14.86 24.00
C ALA A 116 -2.35 13.54 24.65
N ASP A 117 -1.17 13.54 25.26
CA ASP A 117 -0.60 12.36 25.91
C ASP A 117 0.21 12.75 27.16
N PRO A 118 0.23 11.89 28.21
CA PRO A 118 1.06 12.11 29.41
C PRO A 118 2.57 12.26 29.13
N ALA A 119 3.08 11.83 27.98
CA ALA A 119 4.47 12.07 27.56
C ALA A 119 4.77 13.57 27.38
N PHE A 120 3.76 14.36 27.03
CA PHE A 120 3.89 15.81 26.80
C PHE A 120 3.70 16.66 28.07
N LYS A 121 3.52 16.03 29.24
CA LYS A 121 3.43 16.71 30.56
C LYS A 121 2.34 17.80 30.59
N GLY A 122 1.19 17.53 29.95
CA GLY A 122 0.05 18.43 29.90
C GLY A 122 0.20 19.64 28.96
N LYS A 123 1.20 19.68 28.11
CA LYS A 123 1.42 20.75 27.13
C LYS A 123 1.02 20.29 25.73
N PRO A 124 0.37 21.14 24.91
CA PRO A 124 0.15 20.86 23.50
C PRO A 124 1.51 20.62 22.79
N ARG A 125 1.60 19.55 22.01
CA ARG A 125 2.82 19.17 21.28
C ARG A 125 2.65 19.34 19.79
N GLU A 126 3.18 20.44 19.26
CA GLU A 126 3.14 20.75 17.84
C GLU A 126 4.07 19.84 17.03
N LEU A 127 3.58 19.37 15.88
CA LEU A 127 4.35 18.63 14.90
C LEU A 127 5.38 19.55 14.21
N THR A 128 6.60 19.08 14.07
CA THR A 128 7.70 19.81 13.45
C THR A 128 8.49 18.95 12.47
N ALA A 129 9.39 19.57 11.69
CA ALA A 129 10.30 18.87 10.79
C ALA A 129 11.24 17.89 11.55
N TYR A 130 11.55 18.19 12.81
CA TYR A 130 12.36 17.29 13.66
C TYR A 130 11.70 15.93 13.88
N ASP A 131 10.37 15.88 13.94
CA ASP A 131 9.63 14.64 14.16
C ASP A 131 9.72 13.71 12.94
N TYR A 132 9.69 14.26 11.72
CA TYR A 132 9.95 13.50 10.50
C TYR A 132 11.39 13.02 10.41
N ALA A 133 12.37 13.89 10.72
CA ALA A 133 13.78 13.51 10.74
C ALA A 133 14.05 12.38 11.76
N TYR A 134 13.42 12.44 12.92
CA TYR A 134 13.48 11.39 13.93
C TYR A 134 12.83 10.08 13.42
N SER A 135 11.64 10.16 12.82
CA SER A 135 10.92 9.00 12.27
C SER A 135 11.74 8.29 11.19
N PHE A 136 12.35 9.05 10.27
CA PHE A 136 13.20 8.50 9.21
C PHE A 136 14.44 7.79 9.76
N LYS A 137 15.06 8.36 10.79
CA LYS A 137 16.16 7.72 11.50
C LYS A 137 15.74 6.41 12.16
N ARG A 138 14.52 6.33 12.72
CA ARG A 138 14.00 5.09 13.31
C ARG A 138 13.85 3.96 12.28
N LEU A 139 13.42 4.25 11.05
CA LEU A 139 13.35 3.24 9.99
C LEU A 139 14.70 2.63 9.65
N LEU A 140 15.79 3.38 9.86
CA LEU A 140 17.15 2.98 9.53
C LEU A 140 18.01 2.56 10.74
N ASP A 141 17.44 2.59 11.95
CA ASP A 141 18.14 2.09 13.15
C ASP A 141 18.31 0.55 13.04
N PRO A 142 19.55 0.04 12.93
CA PRO A 142 19.80 -1.38 12.77
C PRO A 142 19.35 -2.22 13.98
N ASN A 143 19.20 -1.58 15.17
CA ASN A 143 18.72 -2.28 16.37
C ASN A 143 17.22 -2.58 16.27
N LEU A 144 16.44 -1.75 15.57
CA LEU A 144 15.01 -1.98 15.34
C LEU A 144 14.76 -3.04 14.25
N ARG A 145 15.70 -3.21 13.32
CA ARG A 145 15.53 -4.15 12.17
C ARG A 145 14.21 -3.92 11.46
N SER A 146 13.88 -2.65 11.22
CA SER A 146 12.62 -2.28 10.60
C SER A 146 12.44 -2.98 9.24
N PRO A 147 11.30 -3.66 8.98
CA PRO A 147 11.00 -4.23 7.67
C PRO A 147 10.82 -3.15 6.61
N ASN A 148 10.69 -1.88 7.01
CA ASN A 148 10.45 -0.73 6.14
C ASN A 148 11.74 0.06 5.84
N SER A 149 12.93 -0.42 6.25
CA SER A 149 14.22 0.27 6.02
C SER A 149 14.47 0.55 4.54
N TRP A 150 14.01 -0.33 3.64
CA TRP A 150 14.13 -0.21 2.18
C TRP A 150 13.60 1.10 1.61
N LEU A 151 12.65 1.76 2.29
CA LEU A 151 12.11 3.06 1.88
C LEU A 151 13.21 4.14 1.79
N LEU A 152 14.18 4.10 2.69
CA LEU A 152 15.19 5.15 2.87
C LEU A 152 16.63 4.62 2.84
N GLU A 153 16.83 3.29 2.87
CA GLU A 153 18.14 2.65 2.82
C GLU A 153 18.88 3.04 1.54
N ASP A 154 20.15 3.38 1.66
CA ASP A 154 21.05 3.82 0.58
C ASP A 154 20.56 5.07 -0.20
N LYS A 155 19.53 5.76 0.27
CA LYS A 155 18.96 6.92 -0.44
C LYS A 155 19.46 8.27 0.11
N ILE A 156 19.54 8.44 1.42
CA ILE A 156 19.84 9.74 2.07
C ILE A 156 21.35 9.87 2.30
N GLU A 157 21.94 10.99 1.81
CA GLU A 157 23.37 11.27 1.96
C GLU A 157 23.79 11.29 3.45
N GLY A 158 24.89 10.61 3.77
CA GLY A 158 25.43 10.54 5.13
C GLY A 158 24.72 9.55 6.07
N MET A 159 23.53 9.07 5.75
CA MET A 159 22.78 8.17 6.63
C MET A 159 23.48 6.81 6.80
N ASN A 160 24.06 6.26 5.74
CA ASN A 160 24.79 4.99 5.81
C ASN A 160 25.98 5.03 6.76
N ALA A 161 26.62 6.19 6.92
CA ALA A 161 27.72 6.35 7.90
C ALA A 161 27.18 6.21 9.34
N LEU A 162 26.02 6.81 9.63
CA LEU A 162 25.35 6.69 10.93
C LEU A 162 24.95 5.23 11.22
N VAL A 163 24.37 4.53 10.23
CA VAL A 163 23.99 3.10 10.35
C VAL A 163 25.23 2.23 10.60
N LYS A 164 26.33 2.45 9.85
CA LYS A 164 27.59 1.71 10.04
C LYS A 164 28.18 1.94 11.43
N ALA A 165 28.14 3.19 11.93
CA ALA A 165 28.62 3.52 13.29
C ALA A 165 27.77 2.81 14.36
N ALA A 166 26.45 2.75 14.17
CA ALA A 166 25.53 2.05 15.06
C ALA A 166 25.78 0.53 15.07
N ASN A 167 25.99 -0.09 13.90
CA ASN A 167 26.35 -1.51 13.79
C ASN A 167 27.65 -1.85 14.53
N LYS A 168 28.62 -0.93 14.54
CA LYS A 168 29.89 -1.11 15.23
C LYS A 168 29.78 -0.91 16.75
N SER A 169 28.98 0.07 17.18
CA SER A 169 28.87 0.46 18.62
C SER A 169 27.73 -0.23 19.36
N GLY A 170 26.78 -0.85 18.62
CA GLY A 170 25.52 -1.36 19.16
C GLY A 170 24.52 -0.26 19.56
N LYS A 171 24.81 1.02 19.28
CA LYS A 171 23.98 2.15 19.69
C LYS A 171 23.75 3.14 18.55
N PHE A 172 22.49 3.39 18.22
CA PHE A 172 22.11 4.39 17.21
C PHE A 172 21.99 5.78 17.83
N ASN A 173 22.72 6.76 17.26
CA ASN A 173 22.70 8.14 17.76
C ASN A 173 21.68 8.99 16.99
N TYR A 174 20.48 9.11 17.54
CA TYR A 174 19.39 9.90 16.94
C TYR A 174 19.70 11.42 16.86
N ASP A 175 20.61 11.93 17.70
CA ASP A 175 20.95 13.34 17.76
C ASP A 175 22.12 13.73 16.83
N GLN A 176 22.74 12.74 16.18
CA GLN A 176 23.81 13.00 15.21
C GLN A 176 23.28 13.72 13.99
N ASN A 177 23.94 14.82 13.61
CA ASN A 177 23.66 15.48 12.34
C ASN A 177 24.02 14.59 11.15
N VAL A 178 23.16 14.57 10.16
CA VAL A 178 23.33 13.85 8.89
C VAL A 178 23.27 14.86 7.75
N SER A 179 24.30 14.89 6.90
CA SER A 179 24.41 15.91 5.82
C SER A 179 23.19 15.95 4.91
N GLY A 180 22.64 14.78 4.60
CA GLY A 180 21.47 14.64 3.74
C GLY A 180 20.11 14.71 4.45
N LEU A 181 20.05 14.98 5.76
CA LEU A 181 18.79 15.09 6.50
C LEU A 181 18.85 16.27 7.47
N GLN A 182 18.41 17.44 7.02
CA GLN A 182 18.54 18.70 7.73
C GLN A 182 17.17 19.29 8.08
N THR A 183 17.11 19.93 9.22
CA THR A 183 15.95 20.68 9.72
C THR A 183 16.40 22.08 10.11
N PRO A 184 16.59 22.99 9.11
CA PRO A 184 17.12 24.34 9.38
C PRO A 184 16.22 25.17 10.30
N ASP A 185 14.93 24.88 10.33
CA ASP A 185 13.98 25.42 11.28
C ASP A 185 12.87 24.39 11.60
N LYS A 186 11.92 24.76 12.47
CA LYS A 186 10.82 23.88 12.90
C LYS A 186 9.94 23.33 11.78
N TYR A 187 9.86 24.03 10.64
CA TYR A 187 8.89 23.75 9.60
C TYR A 187 9.51 23.49 8.24
N THR A 188 10.84 23.41 8.19
CA THR A 188 11.57 23.11 6.95
C THR A 188 12.37 21.82 7.12
N LEU A 189 12.09 20.85 6.24
CA LEU A 189 12.83 19.61 6.11
C LEU A 189 13.57 19.61 4.78
N VAL A 190 14.90 19.45 4.83
CA VAL A 190 15.74 19.34 3.64
C VAL A 190 16.34 17.95 3.58
N ILE A 191 16.07 17.25 2.47
CA ILE A 191 16.57 15.89 2.22
C ILE A 191 17.45 15.91 0.98
N ARG A 192 18.72 15.50 1.12
CA ARG A 192 19.63 15.31 0.00
C ARG A 192 19.86 13.82 -0.23
N LEU A 193 19.59 13.40 -1.46
CA LEU A 193 19.75 12.01 -1.89
C LEU A 193 21.18 11.75 -2.39
N VAL A 194 21.58 10.49 -2.35
CA VAL A 194 22.86 10.00 -2.90
C VAL A 194 22.83 9.98 -4.44
N LYS A 195 21.65 9.77 -5.03
CA LYS A 195 21.39 9.79 -6.47
C LYS A 195 19.98 10.33 -6.74
N PRO A 196 19.69 10.91 -7.91
CA PRO A 196 18.34 11.36 -8.24
C PRO A 196 17.34 10.21 -8.16
N ASP A 197 16.18 10.48 -7.55
CA ASP A 197 15.06 9.54 -7.44
C ASP A 197 13.74 10.31 -7.57
N TYR A 198 13.18 10.36 -8.77
CA TYR A 198 11.92 11.09 -9.04
C TYR A 198 10.70 10.46 -8.35
N ASN A 199 10.82 9.23 -7.86
CA ASN A 199 9.77 8.55 -7.10
C ASN A 199 9.88 8.81 -5.58
N PHE A 200 10.95 9.48 -5.13
CA PHE A 200 11.16 9.74 -3.70
C PHE A 200 9.96 10.40 -2.99
N PRO A 201 9.24 11.38 -3.58
CA PRO A 201 8.03 11.93 -2.95
C PRO A 201 6.92 10.91 -2.72
N LEU A 202 6.83 9.85 -3.53
CA LEU A 202 5.86 8.75 -3.35
C LEU A 202 6.18 7.92 -2.10
N LEU A 203 7.47 7.74 -1.80
CA LEU A 203 7.91 7.06 -0.58
C LEU A 203 7.55 7.85 0.68
N LEU A 204 7.53 9.20 0.59
CA LEU A 204 7.13 10.09 1.68
C LEU A 204 5.61 10.16 1.90
N ALA A 205 4.83 9.45 1.10
CA ALA A 205 3.40 9.23 1.28
C ALA A 205 3.08 7.85 1.86
N HIS A 206 4.09 6.99 2.03
CA HIS A 206 3.90 5.65 2.59
C HIS A 206 3.79 5.73 4.12
N ASP A 207 2.83 5.03 4.70
CA ASP A 207 2.47 5.09 6.13
C ASP A 207 3.65 4.90 7.11
N PRO A 208 4.68 4.05 6.87
CA PRO A 208 5.83 3.98 7.77
C PRO A 208 6.62 5.29 7.90
N THR A 209 6.46 6.23 6.95
CA THR A 209 7.11 7.55 7.01
C THR A 209 6.32 8.60 7.80
N GLY A 210 5.20 8.22 8.39
CA GLY A 210 4.42 9.08 9.28
C GLY A 210 5.23 9.54 10.50
N ALA A 211 4.97 10.78 10.93
CA ALA A 211 5.72 11.37 12.05
C ALA A 211 5.32 10.76 13.39
N VAL A 212 6.31 10.39 14.20
CA VAL A 212 6.14 9.98 15.60
C VAL A 212 6.82 10.98 16.55
N ALA A 213 6.21 11.25 17.69
CA ALA A 213 6.80 12.08 18.74
C ALA A 213 7.84 11.27 19.52
N ARG A 214 9.07 11.79 19.60
CA ARG A 214 10.17 11.13 20.33
C ARG A 214 9.82 10.87 21.78
N GLU A 215 9.15 11.80 22.44
CA GLU A 215 8.75 11.70 23.85
C GLU A 215 7.82 10.49 24.11
N VAL A 216 6.94 10.20 23.16
CA VAL A 216 6.04 9.02 23.21
C VAL A 216 6.86 7.74 23.05
N ILE A 217 7.74 7.70 22.06
CA ILE A 217 8.59 6.53 21.82
C ILE A 217 9.46 6.25 23.05
N GLU A 218 10.16 7.26 23.59
CA GLU A 218 11.04 7.07 24.75
C GLU A 218 10.27 6.61 26.00
N LYS A 219 9.02 7.03 26.17
CA LYS A 219 8.20 6.68 27.33
C LYS A 219 7.59 5.28 27.26
N TYR A 220 7.14 4.83 26.06
CA TYR A 220 6.30 3.65 25.92
C TYR A 220 6.93 2.51 25.12
N LYS A 221 8.16 2.68 24.61
CA LYS A 221 8.83 1.62 23.85
C LYS A 221 9.02 0.35 24.69
N ASP A 222 8.80 -0.78 24.07
CA ASP A 222 9.12 -2.10 24.61
C ASP A 222 10.64 -2.37 24.58
N LYS A 223 11.04 -3.60 24.96
CA LYS A 223 12.45 -4.03 24.94
C LYS A 223 13.05 -4.06 23.52
N ALA A 224 12.24 -4.20 22.49
CA ALA A 224 12.66 -4.17 21.10
C ALA A 224 12.71 -2.76 20.52
N GLY A 225 12.24 -1.74 21.25
CA GLY A 225 12.26 -0.33 20.86
C GLY A 225 10.98 0.13 20.14
N PHE A 226 9.88 -0.64 20.15
CA PHE A 226 8.64 -0.34 19.47
C PHE A 226 7.52 0.06 20.43
N VAL A 227 6.60 0.89 19.94
CA VAL A 227 5.37 1.29 20.65
C VAL A 227 4.16 0.67 19.97
N MET A 228 3.93 -0.62 20.22
CA MET A 228 2.94 -1.41 19.48
C MET A 228 1.49 -1.08 19.83
N GLY A 229 1.17 -0.76 21.07
CA GLY A 229 -0.20 -0.61 21.57
C GLY A 229 -0.57 0.78 22.05
N HIS A 230 0.32 1.77 21.92
CA HIS A 230 0.08 3.15 22.36
C HIS A 230 0.44 4.18 21.28
N PRO A 231 -0.19 4.10 20.08
CA PRO A 231 0.10 5.03 18.99
C PRO A 231 -0.46 6.43 19.31
N VAL A 232 0.39 7.44 19.24
CA VAL A 232 0.04 8.85 19.41
C VAL A 232 0.49 9.60 18.16
N GLY A 233 -0.45 10.11 17.39
CA GLY A 233 -0.21 10.79 16.12
C GLY A 233 -0.95 12.09 15.99
N THR A 234 -0.92 12.66 14.79
CA THR A 234 -1.57 13.92 14.43
C THR A 234 -2.79 13.72 13.54
N GLY A 235 -3.08 12.46 13.20
CA GLY A 235 -4.10 12.08 12.24
C GLY A 235 -5.55 12.28 12.72
N PRO A 236 -6.53 12.01 11.84
CA PRO A 236 -7.96 12.24 12.09
C PRO A 236 -8.53 11.36 13.19
N TYR A 237 -7.87 10.28 13.55
CA TYR A 237 -8.35 9.34 14.57
C TYR A 237 -7.26 9.02 15.59
N MET A 238 -7.70 8.54 16.76
CA MET A 238 -6.85 8.04 17.83
C MET A 238 -7.32 6.66 18.27
N LEU A 239 -6.40 5.81 18.74
CA LEU A 239 -6.72 4.50 19.30
C LEU A 239 -7.45 4.68 20.64
N SER A 240 -8.68 4.15 20.72
CA SER A 240 -9.49 4.19 21.95
C SER A 240 -9.52 2.84 22.66
N LYS A 241 -9.53 1.74 21.90
CA LYS A 241 -9.52 0.36 22.43
C LYS A 241 -8.83 -0.56 21.46
N TRP A 242 -8.04 -1.48 22.00
CA TRP A 242 -7.43 -2.57 21.25
C TRP A 242 -7.51 -3.87 22.04
N ILE A 243 -8.14 -4.85 21.44
CA ILE A 243 -8.13 -6.26 21.89
C ILE A 243 -7.50 -7.04 20.73
N PRO A 244 -6.22 -7.45 20.83
CA PRO A 244 -5.50 -8.10 19.74
C PRO A 244 -6.28 -9.24 19.11
N ALA A 245 -6.26 -9.32 17.78
CA ALA A 245 -6.95 -10.32 16.97
C ALA A 245 -8.49 -10.38 17.18
N SER A 246 -9.10 -9.35 17.75
CA SER A 246 -10.54 -9.35 18.06
C SER A 246 -11.21 -8.04 17.70
N ARG A 247 -10.79 -6.90 18.28
CA ARG A 247 -11.49 -5.62 18.11
C ARG A 247 -10.57 -4.43 18.26
N ILE A 248 -10.69 -3.47 17.34
CA ILE A 248 -10.03 -2.17 17.38
C ILE A 248 -11.09 -1.08 17.32
N VAL A 249 -11.03 -0.10 18.23
CA VAL A 249 -11.92 1.06 18.20
C VAL A 249 -11.07 2.31 18.06
N LEU A 250 -11.30 3.04 16.99
CA LEU A 250 -10.75 4.36 16.78
C LEU A 250 -11.82 5.41 17.02
N LYS A 251 -11.43 6.50 17.68
CA LYS A 251 -12.29 7.69 17.85
C LYS A 251 -11.69 8.87 17.12
N ALA A 252 -12.54 9.76 16.66
CA ALA A 252 -12.09 11.00 16.04
C ALA A 252 -11.17 11.76 17.01
N ASN A 253 -10.02 12.19 16.51
CA ASN A 253 -9.08 13.02 17.24
C ASN A 253 -9.68 14.43 17.42
N PRO A 254 -9.97 14.90 18.65
CA PRO A 254 -10.60 16.20 18.87
C PRO A 254 -9.71 17.39 18.46
N GLU A 255 -8.39 17.17 18.37
CA GLU A 255 -7.39 18.18 18.01
C GLU A 255 -7.06 18.17 16.51
N TYR A 256 -7.70 17.28 15.75
CA TYR A 256 -7.48 17.22 14.32
C TYR A 256 -8.06 18.44 13.62
N ARG A 257 -7.23 19.13 12.84
CA ARG A 257 -7.59 20.38 12.15
C ARG A 257 -8.70 20.27 11.11
N GLY A 258 -9.03 19.02 10.68
CA GLY A 258 -9.93 18.78 9.58
C GLY A 258 -9.37 19.18 8.22
N PHE A 259 -10.15 18.93 7.18
CA PHE A 259 -9.93 19.44 5.82
C PHE A 259 -11.25 19.61 5.09
N THR A 260 -11.28 20.53 4.12
CA THR A 260 -12.44 20.70 3.25
C THR A 260 -12.37 19.67 2.11
N TRP A 261 -13.40 18.85 1.95
CA TRP A 261 -13.50 17.89 0.87
C TRP A 261 -13.65 18.61 -0.48
N ASN A 262 -12.61 18.56 -1.31
CA ASN A 262 -12.57 19.28 -2.58
C ASN A 262 -11.81 18.46 -3.64
N PHE A 263 -12.34 17.26 -3.93
CA PHE A 263 -11.81 16.41 -4.99
C PHE A 263 -12.67 16.53 -6.26
N ASN A 264 -12.07 16.31 -7.42
CA ASN A 264 -12.75 16.36 -8.71
C ASN A 264 -13.07 14.95 -9.22
N ALA A 265 -14.19 14.82 -9.93
CA ALA A 265 -14.54 13.58 -10.61
C ALA A 265 -13.43 13.18 -11.60
N SER A 266 -13.09 11.91 -11.61
CA SER A 266 -12.02 11.33 -12.43
C SER A 266 -12.49 10.09 -13.20
N SER A 267 -13.61 9.50 -12.78
CA SER A 267 -14.17 8.28 -13.37
C SER A 267 -15.70 8.37 -13.42
N PRO A 268 -16.37 7.60 -14.27
CA PRO A 268 -17.84 7.54 -14.29
C PRO A 268 -18.41 7.21 -12.90
N GLY A 269 -19.42 7.97 -12.48
CA GLY A 269 -20.08 7.84 -11.17
C GLY A 269 -19.49 8.72 -10.07
N ASP A 270 -18.32 9.32 -10.27
CA ASP A 270 -17.70 10.21 -9.27
C ASP A 270 -18.49 11.52 -9.07
N GLU A 271 -19.23 11.98 -10.09
CA GLU A 271 -20.07 13.19 -10.01
C GLU A 271 -21.10 13.08 -8.87
N ALA A 272 -21.65 11.88 -8.64
CA ALA A 272 -22.57 11.65 -7.54
C ALA A 272 -21.89 11.79 -6.17
N ILE A 273 -20.65 11.35 -6.04
CA ILE A 273 -19.82 11.50 -4.84
C ILE A 273 -19.51 12.99 -4.62
N VAL A 274 -19.02 13.67 -5.66
CA VAL A 274 -18.67 15.10 -5.64
C VAL A 274 -19.90 15.93 -5.23
N LYS A 275 -21.06 15.68 -5.84
CA LYS A 275 -22.31 16.40 -5.50
C LYS A 275 -22.68 16.29 -4.02
N ARG A 276 -22.40 15.16 -3.38
CA ARG A 276 -22.76 14.90 -1.97
C ARG A 276 -21.73 15.39 -0.96
N LEU A 277 -20.44 15.44 -1.34
CA LEU A 277 -19.35 15.67 -0.38
C LEU A 277 -18.61 16.99 -0.56
N LYS A 278 -18.64 17.61 -1.75
CA LYS A 278 -17.90 18.86 -2.02
C LYS A 278 -18.24 19.97 -1.03
N GLY A 279 -17.21 20.55 -0.44
CA GLY A 279 -17.33 21.62 0.57
C GLY A 279 -17.55 21.14 2.01
N LYS A 280 -17.80 19.83 2.24
CA LYS A 280 -17.92 19.31 3.62
C LYS A 280 -16.59 19.36 4.36
N GLN A 281 -16.65 19.67 5.64
CA GLN A 281 -15.50 19.52 6.53
C GLN A 281 -15.35 18.05 6.95
N MET A 282 -14.15 17.52 6.87
CA MET A 282 -13.85 16.10 7.13
C MET A 282 -12.84 15.94 8.27
N PRO A 283 -12.86 14.80 8.99
CA PRO A 283 -13.71 13.61 8.82
C PRO A 283 -15.12 13.85 9.37
N GLN A 284 -16.12 13.10 8.87
CA GLN A 284 -17.49 13.14 9.37
C GLN A 284 -17.77 12.04 10.42
N ILE A 285 -17.04 10.94 10.35
CA ILE A 285 -17.24 9.74 11.17
C ILE A 285 -16.55 9.92 12.52
N GLY A 286 -17.31 9.77 13.62
CA GLY A 286 -16.78 9.95 14.98
C GLY A 286 -16.16 8.69 15.57
N THR A 287 -16.59 7.53 15.14
CA THR A 287 -16.07 6.25 15.65
C THR A 287 -15.91 5.23 14.51
N ILE A 288 -14.79 4.52 14.51
CA ILE A 288 -14.57 3.38 13.64
C ILE A 288 -14.41 2.15 14.54
N ASP A 289 -15.36 1.22 14.41
CA ASP A 289 -15.42 -0.02 15.18
C ASP A 289 -15.05 -1.19 14.26
N ILE A 290 -13.85 -1.72 14.43
CA ILE A 290 -13.28 -2.76 13.60
C ILE A 290 -13.33 -4.08 14.37
N GLN A 291 -13.94 -5.10 13.78
CA GLN A 291 -13.94 -6.46 14.28
C GLN A 291 -13.05 -7.35 13.41
N VAL A 292 -12.36 -8.31 14.00
CA VAL A 292 -11.61 -9.33 13.25
C VAL A 292 -12.53 -10.53 13.02
N MET A 293 -12.79 -10.85 11.74
CA MET A 293 -13.61 -12.00 11.33
C MET A 293 -12.90 -12.72 10.17
N GLU A 294 -12.19 -13.80 10.47
CA GLU A 294 -11.36 -14.50 9.48
C GLU A 294 -12.20 -15.26 8.44
N GLU A 295 -13.34 -15.81 8.85
CA GLU A 295 -14.19 -16.62 7.99
C GLU A 295 -15.02 -15.78 7.01
N ASN A 296 -14.86 -16.03 5.70
CA ASN A 296 -15.56 -15.34 4.64
C ASN A 296 -17.09 -15.38 4.80
N GLN A 297 -17.63 -16.55 5.15
CA GLN A 297 -19.09 -16.73 5.28
C GLN A 297 -19.63 -15.91 6.47
N SER A 298 -18.90 -15.83 7.57
CA SER A 298 -19.28 -15.01 8.74
C SER A 298 -19.34 -13.52 8.38
N ARG A 299 -18.33 -13.00 7.65
CA ARG A 299 -18.34 -11.62 7.15
C ARG A 299 -19.53 -11.34 6.24
N TRP A 300 -19.84 -12.27 5.33
CA TRP A 300 -20.96 -12.14 4.44
C TRP A 300 -22.30 -12.07 5.19
N LEU A 301 -22.52 -12.96 6.17
CA LEU A 301 -23.73 -12.96 6.98
C LEU A 301 -23.85 -11.70 7.84
N ALA A 302 -22.76 -11.24 8.44
CA ALA A 302 -22.74 -10.00 9.21
C ALA A 302 -23.09 -8.78 8.33
N PHE A 303 -22.59 -8.75 7.09
CA PHE A 303 -22.96 -7.70 6.12
C PHE A 303 -24.45 -7.76 5.75
N GLN A 304 -24.98 -8.95 5.44
CA GLN A 304 -26.40 -9.12 5.11
C GLN A 304 -27.35 -8.71 6.26
N ARG A 305 -26.92 -8.93 7.53
CA ARG A 305 -27.67 -8.49 8.71
C ARG A 305 -27.44 -7.02 9.07
N GLY A 306 -26.69 -6.28 8.23
CA GLY A 306 -26.38 -4.88 8.51
C GLY A 306 -25.50 -4.65 9.74
N GLU A 307 -24.82 -5.66 10.27
CA GLU A 307 -23.88 -5.59 11.41
C GLU A 307 -22.53 -4.99 11.01
N VAL A 308 -22.18 -5.07 9.72
CA VAL A 308 -20.97 -4.53 9.10
C VAL A 308 -21.35 -3.65 7.93
N ASP A 309 -20.67 -2.52 7.78
CA ASP A 309 -21.00 -1.50 6.77
C ASP A 309 -20.26 -1.66 5.46
N ILE A 310 -19.03 -2.16 5.52
CA ILE A 310 -18.17 -2.34 4.34
C ILE A 310 -17.47 -3.69 4.46
N ILE A 311 -17.52 -4.50 3.38
CA ILE A 311 -16.77 -5.75 3.29
C ILE A 311 -16.04 -5.88 1.97
N GLN A 312 -14.91 -6.58 1.99
CA GLN A 312 -14.26 -7.09 0.79
C GLN A 312 -14.83 -8.46 0.43
N LEU A 313 -15.18 -8.64 -0.83
CA LEU A 313 -15.59 -9.94 -1.37
C LEU A 313 -14.37 -10.69 -1.91
N GLU A 314 -14.25 -11.95 -1.52
CA GLU A 314 -13.17 -12.84 -1.95
C GLU A 314 -13.70 -14.23 -2.32
N GLY A 315 -12.97 -14.89 -3.23
CA GLY A 315 -13.24 -16.27 -3.61
C GLY A 315 -14.68 -16.49 -4.10
N GLN A 316 -15.35 -17.49 -3.53
CA GLN A 316 -16.72 -17.85 -3.93
C GLN A 316 -17.78 -16.80 -3.59
N LEU A 317 -17.51 -15.87 -2.65
CA LEU A 317 -18.45 -14.80 -2.32
C LEU A 317 -18.64 -13.82 -3.46
N VAL A 318 -17.64 -13.64 -4.31
CA VAL A 318 -17.74 -12.75 -5.47
C VAL A 318 -18.94 -13.13 -6.34
N SER A 319 -19.11 -14.41 -6.67
CA SER A 319 -20.23 -14.88 -7.50
C SER A 319 -21.59 -14.76 -6.83
N LYS A 320 -21.66 -14.71 -5.48
CA LYS A 320 -22.91 -14.47 -4.74
C LYS A 320 -23.43 -13.05 -4.88
N ALA A 321 -22.54 -12.07 -5.01
CA ALA A 321 -22.88 -10.65 -5.06
C ALA A 321 -22.74 -10.04 -6.46
N ILE A 322 -21.85 -10.57 -7.31
CA ILE A 322 -21.46 -10.00 -8.60
C ILE A 322 -21.75 -11.00 -9.72
N LYS A 323 -22.36 -10.51 -10.80
CA LYS A 323 -22.54 -11.21 -12.07
C LYS A 323 -22.12 -10.29 -13.21
N ASP A 324 -21.28 -10.76 -14.11
CA ASP A 324 -20.78 -10.01 -15.27
C ASP A 324 -20.18 -8.64 -14.89
N GLY A 325 -19.44 -8.58 -13.77
CA GLY A 325 -18.81 -7.38 -13.26
C GLY A 325 -19.75 -6.37 -12.59
N LYS A 326 -21.03 -6.67 -12.47
CA LYS A 326 -22.07 -5.80 -11.88
C LYS A 326 -22.68 -6.43 -10.64
N LEU A 327 -23.16 -5.59 -9.74
CA LEU A 327 -23.90 -6.05 -8.57
C LEU A 327 -25.17 -6.79 -9.01
N ARG A 328 -25.49 -7.88 -8.33
CA ARG A 328 -26.74 -8.62 -8.59
C ARG A 328 -27.96 -7.75 -8.31
N PRO A 329 -29.05 -7.89 -9.10
CA PRO A 329 -30.23 -7.03 -9.02
C PRO A 329 -30.87 -6.97 -7.62
N GLU A 330 -30.81 -8.06 -6.87
CA GLU A 330 -31.36 -8.16 -5.51
C GLU A 330 -30.65 -7.17 -4.57
N LEU A 331 -29.33 -7.22 -4.53
CA LEU A 331 -28.53 -6.31 -3.70
C LEU A 331 -28.59 -4.86 -4.18
N ALA A 332 -28.68 -4.66 -5.51
CA ALA A 332 -28.84 -3.31 -6.06
C ALA A 332 -30.18 -2.67 -5.66
N LYS A 333 -31.28 -3.46 -5.59
CA LYS A 333 -32.60 -3.00 -5.11
C LYS A 333 -32.58 -2.62 -3.62
N GLU A 334 -31.75 -3.30 -2.82
CA GLU A 334 -31.51 -2.98 -1.41
C GLU A 334 -30.65 -1.72 -1.23
N GLY A 335 -30.13 -1.13 -2.32
CA GLY A 335 -29.28 0.04 -2.30
C GLY A 335 -27.82 -0.23 -1.91
N VAL A 336 -27.42 -1.52 -1.89
CA VAL A 336 -26.01 -1.90 -1.68
C VAL A 336 -25.15 -1.29 -2.79
N GLN A 337 -23.98 -0.80 -2.43
CA GLN A 337 -23.04 -0.15 -3.35
C GLN A 337 -21.87 -1.10 -3.64
N LEU A 338 -21.42 -1.12 -4.88
CA LEU A 338 -20.23 -1.86 -5.32
C LEU A 338 -19.14 -0.88 -5.73
N SER A 339 -17.99 -0.96 -5.06
CA SER A 339 -16.74 -0.35 -5.54
C SER A 339 -15.82 -1.46 -6.02
N ARG A 340 -15.65 -1.55 -7.35
CA ARG A 340 -14.82 -2.55 -8.01
C ARG A 340 -13.69 -1.88 -8.74
N ILE A 341 -12.46 -2.22 -8.41
CA ILE A 341 -11.26 -1.72 -9.07
C ILE A 341 -10.38 -2.87 -9.51
N VAL A 342 -9.59 -2.66 -10.58
CA VAL A 342 -8.43 -3.51 -10.84
C VAL A 342 -7.38 -3.16 -9.78
N ASP A 343 -6.95 -4.15 -9.01
CA ASP A 343 -5.91 -3.94 -8.01
C ASP A 343 -4.61 -3.52 -8.71
N PRO A 344 -3.87 -2.54 -8.20
CA PRO A 344 -2.55 -2.20 -8.72
C PRO A 344 -1.54 -3.31 -8.38
N GLU A 345 -1.74 -4.45 -9.00
CA GLU A 345 -0.90 -5.63 -8.83
C GLU A 345 -0.59 -6.29 -10.17
N ILE A 346 0.49 -7.04 -10.21
CA ILE A 346 0.77 -7.99 -11.28
C ILE A 346 0.82 -9.41 -10.70
N SER A 347 0.13 -10.35 -11.32
CA SER A 347 0.38 -11.77 -11.16
C SER A 347 1.15 -12.25 -12.38
N TYR A 348 2.16 -13.07 -12.17
CA TYR A 348 3.03 -13.58 -13.24
C TYR A 348 3.59 -14.95 -12.89
N ILE A 349 4.03 -15.68 -13.89
CA ILE A 349 4.89 -16.86 -13.71
C ILE A 349 6.34 -16.47 -13.95
N TYR A 350 7.25 -17.16 -13.29
CA TYR A 350 8.69 -16.97 -13.43
C TYR A 350 9.41 -18.29 -13.61
N TRP A 351 10.54 -18.27 -14.32
CA TRP A 351 11.47 -19.39 -14.43
C TRP A 351 12.79 -19.01 -13.74
N ASN A 352 13.32 -19.93 -12.95
CA ASN A 352 14.61 -19.74 -12.32
C ASN A 352 15.74 -19.86 -13.37
N LEU A 353 16.38 -18.75 -13.70
CA LEU A 353 17.43 -18.71 -14.73
C LEU A 353 18.73 -19.40 -14.30
N LYS A 354 18.89 -19.75 -13.02
CA LYS A 354 20.01 -20.57 -12.51
C LYS A 354 19.74 -22.07 -12.60
N ASP A 355 18.50 -22.49 -12.86
CA ASP A 355 18.14 -23.90 -12.93
C ASP A 355 18.75 -24.58 -14.17
N PRO A 356 19.32 -25.79 -14.03
CA PRO A 356 19.98 -26.46 -15.15
C PRO A 356 19.04 -26.97 -16.26
N VAL A 357 17.72 -27.13 -15.96
CA VAL A 357 16.72 -27.61 -16.94
C VAL A 357 16.03 -26.46 -17.65
N VAL A 358 15.42 -25.53 -16.91
CA VAL A 358 14.64 -24.42 -17.48
C VAL A 358 15.42 -23.12 -17.60
N GLY A 359 16.52 -22.97 -16.86
CA GLY A 359 17.33 -21.76 -16.78
C GLY A 359 18.34 -21.61 -17.93
N GLY A 360 19.15 -20.54 -17.82
CA GLY A 360 20.17 -20.18 -18.83
C GLY A 360 19.62 -19.37 -20.00
N MET A 361 20.53 -18.83 -20.81
CA MET A 361 20.24 -17.90 -21.92
C MET A 361 20.53 -18.52 -23.30
N SER A 362 20.76 -19.84 -23.39
CA SER A 362 20.91 -20.50 -24.70
C SER A 362 19.58 -20.52 -25.45
N LYS A 363 19.63 -20.59 -26.78
CA LYS A 363 18.43 -20.57 -27.63
C LYS A 363 17.47 -21.72 -27.31
N GLU A 364 17.98 -22.88 -26.93
CA GLU A 364 17.20 -24.05 -26.52
C GLU A 364 16.43 -23.77 -25.23
N LYS A 365 17.09 -23.19 -24.23
CA LYS A 365 16.45 -22.85 -22.95
C LYS A 365 15.39 -21.75 -23.09
N ILE A 366 15.68 -20.74 -23.89
CA ILE A 366 14.69 -19.70 -24.23
C ILE A 366 13.50 -20.32 -24.96
N ALA A 367 13.75 -21.22 -25.95
CA ALA A 367 12.70 -21.89 -26.68
C ALA A 367 11.82 -22.76 -25.77
N LEU A 368 12.39 -23.45 -24.77
CA LEU A 368 11.66 -24.23 -23.78
C LEU A 368 10.70 -23.34 -22.98
N ARG A 369 11.21 -22.27 -22.40
CA ARG A 369 10.37 -21.33 -21.62
C ARG A 369 9.26 -20.71 -22.47
N ARG A 370 9.59 -20.28 -23.69
CA ARG A 370 8.59 -19.72 -24.63
C ARG A 370 7.54 -20.75 -25.02
N ALA A 371 7.92 -21.99 -25.29
CA ALA A 371 6.97 -23.05 -25.63
C ALA A 371 6.02 -23.34 -24.46
N ILE A 372 6.54 -23.42 -23.23
CA ILE A 372 5.70 -23.59 -22.02
C ILE A 372 4.75 -22.40 -21.88
N ALA A 373 5.22 -21.16 -22.06
CA ALA A 373 4.38 -19.97 -22.01
C ALA A 373 3.29 -19.97 -23.10
N MET A 374 3.60 -20.43 -24.31
CA MET A 374 2.65 -20.53 -25.43
C MET A 374 1.61 -21.63 -25.24
N SER A 375 1.85 -22.63 -24.40
CA SER A 375 0.86 -23.68 -24.10
C SER A 375 -0.21 -23.25 -23.09
N ARG A 376 -0.04 -22.09 -22.45
CA ARG A 376 -0.90 -21.59 -21.39
C ARG A 376 -1.92 -20.58 -21.91
N SER A 377 -3.21 -20.87 -21.74
CA SER A 377 -4.28 -19.90 -21.93
C SER A 377 -4.53 -19.12 -20.63
N ILE A 378 -4.07 -17.87 -20.59
CA ILE A 378 -4.29 -16.98 -19.41
C ILE A 378 -5.78 -16.73 -19.22
N ASP A 379 -6.56 -16.56 -20.28
CA ASP A 379 -8.01 -16.34 -20.20
C ASP A 379 -8.74 -17.55 -19.60
N GLN A 380 -8.30 -18.77 -19.94
CA GLN A 380 -8.83 -19.99 -19.33
C GLN A 380 -8.46 -20.07 -17.84
N GLU A 381 -7.26 -19.70 -17.46
CA GLU A 381 -6.85 -19.65 -16.05
C GLU A 381 -7.67 -18.61 -15.26
N ILE A 382 -7.88 -17.40 -15.82
CA ILE A 382 -8.74 -16.39 -15.21
C ILE A 382 -10.15 -16.96 -14.99
N LYS A 383 -10.70 -17.65 -16.00
CA LYS A 383 -12.04 -18.24 -15.91
C LYS A 383 -12.13 -19.35 -14.88
N LEU A 384 -11.18 -20.29 -14.86
CA LEU A 384 -11.26 -21.51 -14.05
C LEU A 384 -10.71 -21.34 -12.63
N VAL A 385 -9.59 -20.61 -12.47
CA VAL A 385 -8.91 -20.47 -11.19
C VAL A 385 -9.32 -19.20 -10.45
N ARG A 386 -9.68 -18.14 -11.21
CA ARG A 386 -10.08 -16.85 -10.64
C ARG A 386 -11.58 -16.54 -10.76
N ASN A 387 -12.40 -17.49 -11.24
CA ASN A 387 -13.85 -17.30 -11.42
C ASN A 387 -14.19 -16.02 -12.22
N SER A 388 -13.37 -15.70 -13.24
CA SER A 388 -13.46 -14.47 -14.03
C SER A 388 -13.25 -13.16 -13.22
N ASP A 389 -12.68 -13.25 -12.01
CA ASP A 389 -12.43 -12.09 -11.14
C ASP A 389 -10.98 -11.58 -11.25
N ALA A 390 -10.51 -11.42 -12.47
CA ALA A 390 -9.21 -10.83 -12.79
C ALA A 390 -9.22 -10.23 -14.20
N GLU A 391 -8.35 -9.27 -14.45
CA GLU A 391 -8.10 -8.66 -15.75
C GLU A 391 -6.77 -9.15 -16.32
N ARG A 392 -6.74 -9.58 -17.57
CA ARG A 392 -5.54 -10.06 -18.24
C ARG A 392 -4.52 -8.94 -18.39
N LEU A 393 -3.28 -9.20 -18.01
CA LEU A 393 -2.15 -8.28 -18.22
C LEU A 393 -1.31 -8.70 -19.42
N HIS A 394 -0.95 -7.72 -20.24
CA HIS A 394 0.01 -7.84 -21.33
C HIS A 394 1.33 -7.13 -21.00
N PHE A 395 1.30 -6.24 -20.02
CA PHE A 395 2.37 -5.33 -19.65
C PHE A 395 2.70 -5.47 -18.16
N PRO A 396 3.96 -5.33 -17.74
CA PRO A 396 4.34 -5.52 -16.34
C PRO A 396 3.92 -4.37 -15.39
N VAL A 397 3.41 -3.26 -15.92
CA VAL A 397 2.81 -2.20 -15.11
C VAL A 397 1.29 -2.35 -15.20
N PRO A 398 0.55 -2.46 -14.08
CA PRO A 398 -0.90 -2.68 -14.10
C PRO A 398 -1.70 -1.38 -14.34
N PRO A 399 -3.00 -1.46 -14.64
CA PRO A 399 -3.89 -0.31 -14.71
C PRO A 399 -3.83 0.55 -13.43
N SER A 400 -4.13 1.84 -13.57
CA SER A 400 -4.12 2.85 -12.49
C SER A 400 -2.72 3.21 -11.94
N VAL A 401 -1.66 2.70 -12.52
CA VAL A 401 -0.27 2.98 -12.19
C VAL A 401 0.38 3.83 -13.28
N VAL A 402 1.19 4.81 -12.90
CA VAL A 402 1.95 5.65 -13.85
C VAL A 402 2.90 4.77 -14.66
N GLY A 403 2.91 4.95 -15.98
CA GLY A 403 3.70 4.12 -16.90
C GLY A 403 2.93 2.90 -17.45
N TYR A 404 1.64 2.70 -17.11
CA TYR A 404 0.79 1.67 -17.71
C TYR A 404 0.56 1.93 -19.20
N ASP A 405 0.77 0.90 -20.03
CA ASP A 405 0.51 0.96 -21.46
C ASP A 405 -0.71 0.09 -21.84
N GLN A 406 -1.86 0.75 -21.95
CA GLN A 406 -3.11 0.08 -22.32
C GLN A 406 -3.09 -0.50 -23.75
N GLN A 407 -2.25 0.03 -24.64
CA GLN A 407 -2.17 -0.40 -26.04
C GLN A 407 -1.21 -1.56 -26.26
N TYR A 408 -0.33 -1.82 -25.27
CA TYR A 408 0.63 -2.90 -25.40
C TYR A 408 -0.06 -4.26 -25.51
N ARG A 409 0.43 -5.08 -26.43
CA ARG A 409 -0.02 -6.46 -26.59
C ARG A 409 1.19 -7.38 -26.59
N SER A 410 1.12 -8.43 -25.78
CA SER A 410 2.16 -9.45 -25.71
C SER A 410 2.32 -10.15 -27.06
N SER A 411 3.57 -10.33 -27.45
CA SER A 411 3.94 -11.05 -28.67
C SER A 411 3.92 -12.59 -28.49
N THR A 412 3.63 -13.09 -27.28
CA THR A 412 3.57 -14.52 -26.99
C THR A 412 2.15 -15.03 -27.16
N PRO A 413 1.80 -15.71 -28.28
CA PRO A 413 0.46 -16.20 -28.53
C PRO A 413 0.17 -17.46 -27.70
N TYR A 414 -1.10 -17.71 -27.40
CA TYR A 414 -1.55 -19.05 -26.99
C TYR A 414 -1.64 -19.94 -28.22
N SER A 415 -0.75 -20.93 -28.33
CA SER A 415 -0.77 -21.90 -29.43
C SER A 415 0.02 -23.15 -29.07
N VAL A 416 -0.67 -24.20 -28.68
CA VAL A 416 -0.05 -25.50 -28.39
C VAL A 416 0.66 -26.07 -29.63
N LYS A 417 0.09 -25.86 -30.84
CA LYS A 417 0.70 -26.29 -32.10
C LYS A 417 2.07 -25.61 -32.32
N ALA A 418 2.11 -24.28 -32.22
CA ALA A 418 3.37 -23.53 -32.40
C ALA A 418 4.38 -23.84 -31.30
N ALA A 419 3.93 -24.06 -30.06
CA ALA A 419 4.78 -24.48 -28.96
C ALA A 419 5.48 -25.81 -29.21
N ASN A 420 4.72 -26.81 -29.70
CA ASN A 420 5.30 -28.09 -30.07
C ASN A 420 6.32 -27.98 -31.23
N LEU A 421 6.00 -27.24 -32.29
CA LEU A 421 6.93 -26.99 -33.40
C LEU A 421 8.22 -26.26 -32.92
N LEU A 422 8.10 -25.36 -31.97
CA LEU A 422 9.24 -24.68 -31.37
C LEU A 422 10.13 -25.66 -30.61
N LEU A 423 9.57 -26.56 -29.82
CA LEU A 423 10.31 -27.61 -29.12
C LEU A 423 11.00 -28.58 -30.08
N ASP A 424 10.32 -29.00 -31.15
CA ASP A 424 10.89 -29.89 -32.19
C ASP A 424 12.07 -29.22 -32.87
N ARG A 425 11.98 -27.94 -33.23
CA ARG A 425 13.04 -27.14 -33.84
C ARG A 425 14.31 -27.06 -32.99
N TYR A 426 14.15 -27.06 -31.66
CA TYR A 426 15.25 -26.95 -30.70
C TYR A 426 15.60 -28.29 -30.06
N HIS A 427 15.30 -29.39 -30.74
CA HIS A 427 15.72 -30.76 -30.42
C HIS A 427 15.22 -31.35 -29.11
N TYR A 428 14.10 -30.84 -28.58
CA TYR A 428 13.38 -31.52 -27.51
C TYR A 428 12.56 -32.68 -28.07
N LYS A 429 13.24 -33.78 -28.42
CA LYS A 429 12.65 -34.95 -29.08
C LYS A 429 11.77 -35.75 -28.12
N LYS A 430 10.84 -36.54 -28.65
CA LYS A 430 10.06 -37.50 -27.87
C LYS A 430 10.80 -38.83 -27.76
N ASP A 431 10.80 -39.40 -26.55
CA ASP A 431 11.32 -40.76 -26.31
C ASP A 431 10.32 -41.84 -26.77
N ALA A 432 10.65 -43.11 -26.60
CA ALA A 432 9.81 -44.25 -26.98
C ALA A 432 8.47 -44.27 -26.20
N SER A 433 8.39 -43.62 -25.04
CA SER A 433 7.16 -43.49 -24.26
C SER A 433 6.30 -42.25 -24.64
N GLY A 434 6.74 -41.49 -25.67
CA GLY A 434 6.04 -40.31 -26.17
C GLY A 434 6.32 -39.03 -25.40
N TRP A 435 7.16 -39.04 -24.36
CA TRP A 435 7.52 -37.86 -23.58
C TRP A 435 8.80 -37.21 -24.13
N ARG A 436 8.88 -35.88 -23.97
CA ARG A 436 10.04 -35.11 -24.42
C ARG A 436 11.27 -35.35 -23.56
N THR A 437 12.43 -35.35 -24.24
CA THR A 437 13.74 -35.29 -23.61
C THR A 437 14.37 -33.92 -23.83
N GLN A 438 15.34 -33.58 -23.02
CA GLN A 438 16.23 -32.46 -23.24
C GLN A 438 17.09 -32.70 -24.48
N PRO A 439 17.68 -31.67 -25.13
CA PRO A 439 18.54 -31.83 -26.30
C PRO A 439 19.73 -32.77 -26.07
N ASN A 440 20.17 -32.95 -24.83
CA ASN A 440 21.22 -33.88 -24.42
C ASN A 440 20.75 -35.34 -24.18
N GLY A 441 19.47 -35.62 -24.48
CA GLY A 441 18.89 -36.96 -24.33
C GLY A 441 18.36 -37.29 -22.93
N LYS A 442 18.62 -36.47 -21.92
CA LYS A 442 18.07 -36.69 -20.56
C LYS A 442 16.55 -36.47 -20.53
N PRO A 443 15.80 -37.16 -19.67
CA PRO A 443 14.36 -36.88 -19.49
C PRO A 443 14.09 -35.41 -19.20
N LEU A 444 13.05 -34.84 -19.84
CA LEU A 444 12.57 -33.50 -19.54
C LEU A 444 11.49 -33.59 -18.48
N VAL A 445 11.83 -33.19 -17.26
CA VAL A 445 10.92 -33.13 -16.11
C VAL A 445 10.96 -31.73 -15.55
N VAL A 446 9.79 -31.12 -15.36
CA VAL A 446 9.66 -29.77 -14.80
C VAL A 446 8.93 -29.85 -13.47
N GLU A 447 9.52 -29.28 -12.44
CA GLU A 447 8.93 -29.17 -11.12
C GLU A 447 8.17 -27.86 -10.98
N TYR A 448 6.90 -27.93 -10.56
CA TYR A 448 6.07 -26.78 -10.24
C TYR A 448 5.85 -26.67 -8.74
N LYS A 449 6.41 -25.64 -8.11
CA LYS A 449 6.17 -25.28 -6.71
C LYS A 449 5.00 -24.30 -6.60
N ALA A 450 4.01 -24.62 -5.80
CA ALA A 450 2.88 -23.75 -5.53
C ALA A 450 2.34 -23.95 -4.10
N ARG A 451 1.44 -23.06 -3.68
CA ARG A 451 0.78 -23.14 -2.37
C ARG A 451 -0.03 -24.43 -2.27
N ASN A 452 -0.12 -24.97 -1.06
CA ASN A 452 -0.88 -26.18 -0.75
C ASN A 452 -2.39 -25.93 -0.50
N ASP A 453 -2.91 -24.78 -0.98
CA ASP A 453 -4.33 -24.41 -0.90
C ASP A 453 -5.10 -24.80 -2.19
N SER A 454 -6.42 -24.58 -2.18
CA SER A 454 -7.30 -24.91 -3.31
C SER A 454 -6.92 -24.19 -4.59
N ILE A 455 -6.42 -22.95 -4.51
CA ILE A 455 -5.96 -22.19 -5.69
C ILE A 455 -4.68 -22.79 -6.26
N GLY A 456 -3.74 -23.18 -5.38
CA GLY A 456 -2.51 -23.85 -5.80
C GLY A 456 -2.78 -25.20 -6.47
N GLN A 457 -3.73 -25.98 -5.94
CA GLN A 457 -4.15 -27.26 -6.53
C GLN A 457 -4.81 -27.07 -7.90
N GLN A 458 -5.79 -26.17 -8.02
CA GLN A 458 -6.43 -25.87 -9.31
C GLN A 458 -5.42 -25.37 -10.36
N SER A 459 -4.47 -24.55 -9.93
CA SER A 459 -3.40 -24.08 -10.81
C SER A 459 -2.51 -25.24 -11.25
N ALA A 460 -2.16 -26.17 -10.35
CA ALA A 460 -1.35 -27.35 -10.68
C ALA A 460 -2.05 -28.29 -11.67
N GLU A 461 -3.37 -28.50 -11.53
CA GLU A 461 -4.16 -29.29 -12.48
C GLU A 461 -4.17 -28.65 -13.87
N LEU A 462 -4.31 -27.33 -13.96
CA LEU A 462 -4.26 -26.61 -15.22
C LEU A 462 -2.88 -26.69 -15.85
N TRP A 463 -1.82 -26.51 -15.07
CA TRP A 463 -0.44 -26.66 -15.51
C TRP A 463 -0.15 -28.09 -16.00
N LYS A 464 -0.66 -29.10 -15.29
CA LYS A 464 -0.53 -30.49 -15.76
C LYS A 464 -1.06 -30.69 -17.16
N LYS A 465 -2.27 -30.18 -17.46
CA LYS A 465 -2.85 -30.21 -18.80
C LYS A 465 -1.99 -29.49 -19.84
N ASN A 466 -1.43 -28.33 -19.49
CA ASN A 466 -0.54 -27.59 -20.37
C ASN A 466 0.73 -28.37 -20.68
N PHE A 467 1.39 -28.93 -19.67
CA PHE A 467 2.59 -29.76 -19.84
C PHE A 467 2.32 -31.05 -20.60
N ASP A 468 1.20 -31.72 -20.33
CA ASP A 468 0.79 -32.92 -21.07
C ASP A 468 0.59 -32.62 -22.58
N SER A 469 0.01 -31.47 -22.92
CA SER A 469 -0.15 -31.01 -24.30
C SER A 469 1.17 -30.77 -25.05
N LEU A 470 2.25 -30.54 -24.31
CA LEU A 470 3.60 -30.41 -24.83
C LEU A 470 4.41 -31.71 -24.72
N HIS A 471 3.85 -32.78 -24.17
CA HIS A 471 4.53 -34.03 -23.84
C HIS A 471 5.71 -33.82 -22.88
N ILE A 472 5.61 -32.93 -21.90
CA ILE A 472 6.61 -32.67 -20.87
C ILE A 472 6.11 -33.23 -19.53
N ARG A 473 6.95 -33.98 -18.82
CA ARG A 473 6.62 -34.50 -17.49
C ARG A 473 6.62 -33.37 -16.48
N MET A 474 5.56 -33.24 -15.67
CA MET A 474 5.46 -32.27 -14.58
C MET A 474 5.36 -32.98 -13.23
N VAL A 475 6.08 -32.43 -12.24
CA VAL A 475 5.99 -32.82 -10.84
C VAL A 475 5.45 -31.65 -10.03
N TYR A 476 4.33 -31.83 -9.36
CA TYR A 476 3.75 -30.81 -8.47
C TYR A 476 4.32 -30.94 -7.06
N LYS A 477 4.78 -29.83 -6.48
CA LYS A 477 5.32 -29.71 -5.12
C LYS A 477 4.48 -28.68 -4.33
N PRO A 478 3.47 -29.13 -3.59
CA PRO A 478 2.71 -28.25 -2.70
C PRO A 478 3.58 -27.80 -1.51
N MET A 479 3.51 -26.51 -1.17
CA MET A 479 4.30 -25.90 -0.09
C MET A 479 3.43 -24.95 0.76
N LEU A 480 3.80 -24.77 2.02
CA LEU A 480 3.29 -23.66 2.82
C LEU A 480 3.75 -22.33 2.19
N PHE A 481 2.95 -21.29 2.33
CA PHE A 481 3.26 -19.99 1.71
C PHE A 481 4.60 -19.41 2.18
N SER A 482 4.91 -19.52 3.48
CA SER A 482 6.19 -19.08 4.06
C SER A 482 7.39 -19.83 3.46
N ASP A 483 7.23 -21.15 3.24
CA ASP A 483 8.28 -21.98 2.67
C ASP A 483 8.47 -21.68 1.18
N LEU A 484 7.36 -21.42 0.46
CA LEU A 484 7.40 -20.99 -0.92
C LEU A 484 8.17 -19.66 -1.07
N LEU A 485 7.87 -18.66 -0.24
CA LEU A 485 8.58 -17.38 -0.24
C LEU A 485 10.08 -17.55 0.07
N ARG A 486 10.41 -18.38 1.06
CA ARG A 486 11.82 -18.69 1.39
C ARG A 486 12.53 -19.34 0.22
N SER A 487 11.90 -20.35 -0.41
CA SER A 487 12.42 -21.03 -1.60
C SER A 487 12.68 -20.06 -2.77
N GLN A 488 11.75 -19.11 -3.00
CA GLN A 488 11.90 -18.05 -4.00
C GLN A 488 13.13 -17.17 -3.72
N LYS A 489 13.28 -16.69 -2.47
CA LYS A 489 14.43 -15.88 -2.05
C LYS A 489 15.76 -16.63 -2.17
N GLN A 490 15.77 -17.93 -1.95
CA GLN A 490 16.96 -18.78 -2.08
C GLN A 490 17.23 -19.23 -3.51
N CYS A 491 16.39 -18.83 -4.47
CA CYS A 491 16.49 -19.28 -5.87
C CYS A 491 16.39 -20.80 -6.03
N GLU A 492 15.56 -21.43 -5.23
CA GLU A 492 15.29 -22.86 -5.27
C GLU A 492 14.04 -23.16 -6.10
N GLY A 493 14.08 -24.25 -6.89
CA GLY A 493 13.01 -24.68 -7.78
C GLY A 493 13.17 -24.19 -9.21
N MET A 494 12.39 -24.79 -10.11
CA MET A 494 12.50 -24.56 -11.55
C MET A 494 11.63 -23.42 -12.02
N PHE A 495 10.33 -23.45 -11.64
CA PHE A 495 9.38 -22.43 -12.00
C PHE A 495 8.24 -22.33 -10.99
N GLY A 496 7.56 -21.18 -10.99
CA GLY A 496 6.44 -20.93 -10.10
C GLY A 496 5.63 -19.72 -10.51
N SER A 497 4.61 -19.41 -9.73
CA SER A 497 3.83 -18.18 -9.84
C SER A 497 4.11 -17.24 -8.68
N SER A 498 4.01 -15.93 -8.94
CA SER A 498 4.14 -14.90 -7.93
C SER A 498 3.21 -13.72 -8.25
N ALA A 499 3.06 -12.83 -7.28
CA ALA A 499 2.35 -11.58 -7.46
C ALA A 499 3.12 -10.45 -6.76
N TRP A 500 2.96 -9.23 -7.27
CA TRP A 500 3.47 -8.00 -6.66
C TRP A 500 2.37 -6.96 -6.60
N ILE A 501 2.11 -6.43 -5.42
CA ILE A 501 1.16 -5.34 -5.17
C ILE A 501 1.96 -4.05 -5.07
N ALA A 502 1.42 -2.95 -5.59
CA ALA A 502 2.08 -1.66 -5.56
C ALA A 502 2.32 -1.14 -4.14
N ASP A 503 3.57 -0.85 -3.81
CA ASP A 503 3.93 -0.03 -2.65
C ASP A 503 3.68 1.45 -2.94
N TYR A 504 3.89 1.86 -4.20
CA TYR A 504 3.59 3.17 -4.74
C TYR A 504 3.18 3.07 -6.22
N PRO A 505 2.36 4.03 -6.74
CA PRO A 505 1.70 3.90 -8.04
C PRO A 505 2.59 4.32 -9.22
N ASP A 506 3.78 3.74 -9.33
CA ASP A 506 4.72 3.97 -10.43
C ASP A 506 5.24 2.66 -11.01
N GLY A 507 5.49 2.64 -12.33
CA GLY A 507 5.99 1.47 -13.05
C GLY A 507 7.34 0.97 -12.56
N ASP A 508 8.15 1.83 -11.96
CA ASP A 508 9.40 1.43 -11.31
C ASP A 508 9.19 0.36 -10.24
N ASN A 509 8.13 0.49 -9.43
CA ASN A 509 7.77 -0.47 -8.38
C ASN A 509 7.52 -1.89 -8.91
N PHE A 510 7.20 -2.02 -10.18
CA PHE A 510 6.96 -3.30 -10.85
C PHE A 510 8.19 -3.77 -11.64
N MET A 511 8.85 -2.88 -12.37
CA MET A 511 10.02 -3.22 -13.18
C MET A 511 11.20 -3.70 -12.34
N GLN A 512 11.34 -3.24 -11.10
CA GLN A 512 12.37 -3.69 -10.17
C GLN A 512 12.34 -5.21 -9.90
N ASN A 513 11.17 -5.85 -10.05
CA ASN A 513 11.01 -7.30 -9.84
C ASN A 513 11.76 -8.15 -10.88
N PHE A 514 12.28 -7.53 -11.94
CA PHE A 514 13.00 -8.21 -13.02
C PHE A 514 14.43 -7.71 -13.15
N TYR A 515 14.84 -6.74 -12.33
CA TYR A 515 16.19 -6.20 -12.29
C TYR A 515 17.16 -7.21 -11.68
N GLY A 516 18.24 -7.53 -12.39
CA GLY A 516 19.19 -8.59 -12.00
C GLY A 516 19.77 -8.45 -10.60
N PRO A 517 20.26 -7.25 -10.19
CA PRO A 517 20.75 -7.00 -8.84
C PRO A 517 19.75 -7.25 -7.70
N ASN A 518 18.43 -7.24 -7.97
CA ASN A 518 17.39 -7.55 -7.00
C ASN A 518 17.16 -9.08 -6.82
N THR A 519 18.02 -9.92 -7.36
CA THR A 519 18.04 -11.36 -7.07
C THR A 519 18.17 -11.59 -5.55
N HIS A 520 17.43 -12.55 -5.01
CA HIS A 520 17.24 -12.82 -3.57
C HIS A 520 16.41 -11.78 -2.80
N MET A 521 15.93 -10.71 -3.47
CA MET A 521 15.07 -9.69 -2.88
C MET A 521 13.66 -9.74 -3.51
N THR A 522 13.51 -9.26 -4.74
CA THR A 522 12.23 -9.20 -5.47
C THR A 522 12.27 -9.92 -6.82
N ASN A 523 13.47 -10.16 -7.38
CA ASN A 523 13.64 -10.86 -8.67
C ASN A 523 13.67 -12.39 -8.47
N TRP A 524 12.50 -13.01 -8.56
CA TRP A 524 12.34 -14.46 -8.42
C TRP A 524 12.85 -15.26 -9.63
N SER A 525 13.15 -14.61 -10.75
CA SER A 525 13.81 -15.28 -11.88
C SER A 525 15.28 -15.60 -11.60
N CYS A 526 15.86 -15.04 -10.56
CA CYS A 526 17.21 -15.31 -10.06
C CYS A 526 18.32 -15.14 -11.10
N GLY A 527 18.10 -14.27 -12.07
CA GLY A 527 19.04 -13.99 -13.14
C GLY A 527 19.00 -12.55 -13.60
N SER A 528 19.91 -12.22 -14.50
CA SER A 528 20.08 -10.88 -15.07
C SER A 528 19.97 -10.97 -16.61
N ILE A 529 19.35 -9.96 -17.19
CA ILE A 529 19.38 -9.66 -18.60
C ILE A 529 20.09 -8.30 -18.71
N PRO A 530 21.38 -8.27 -19.12
CA PRO A 530 22.20 -7.05 -19.06
C PRO A 530 21.56 -5.84 -19.74
N GLU A 531 20.90 -6.03 -20.90
CA GLU A 531 20.21 -4.96 -21.61
C GLU A 531 18.99 -4.44 -20.82
N PHE A 532 18.26 -5.31 -20.14
CA PHE A 532 17.15 -4.92 -19.25
C PHE A 532 17.68 -4.11 -18.07
N ASP A 533 18.75 -4.59 -17.44
CA ASP A 533 19.34 -3.95 -16.27
C ASP A 533 19.85 -2.54 -16.59
N GLU A 534 20.41 -2.35 -17.79
CA GLU A 534 20.84 -1.03 -18.27
C GLU A 534 19.64 -0.10 -18.51
N LEU A 535 18.62 -0.58 -19.21
CA LEU A 535 17.40 0.21 -19.45
C LEU A 535 16.68 0.57 -18.14
N TYR A 536 16.70 -0.34 -17.16
CA TYR A 536 16.14 -0.07 -15.82
C TYR A 536 16.89 1.07 -15.13
N ARG A 537 18.23 1.06 -15.12
CA ARG A 537 19.04 2.15 -14.56
C ARG A 537 18.76 3.49 -15.27
N GLN A 538 18.63 3.46 -16.59
CA GLN A 538 18.26 4.67 -17.36
C GLN A 538 16.88 5.18 -16.98
N SER A 539 15.89 4.30 -16.84
CA SER A 539 14.53 4.69 -16.49
C SER A 539 14.42 5.38 -15.12
N GLN A 540 15.30 5.07 -14.18
CA GLN A 540 15.34 5.72 -12.87
C GLN A 540 15.85 7.17 -12.93
N GLN A 541 16.56 7.55 -13.98
CA GLN A 541 17.09 8.89 -14.18
C GLN A 541 16.17 9.80 -15.02
N VAL A 542 15.07 9.24 -15.54
CA VAL A 542 14.11 9.94 -16.40
C VAL A 542 12.82 10.21 -15.65
N LYS A 543 12.32 11.44 -15.74
CA LYS A 543 11.02 11.83 -15.16
C LYS A 543 9.87 10.97 -15.74
N PRO A 544 8.79 10.74 -14.97
CA PRO A 544 7.58 10.13 -15.50
C PRO A 544 7.11 10.84 -16.78
N GLY A 545 6.83 10.04 -17.83
CA GLY A 545 6.38 10.56 -19.11
C GLY A 545 6.81 9.68 -20.30
N PRO A 546 6.56 10.14 -21.55
CA PRO A 546 6.69 9.34 -22.76
C PRO A 546 8.09 8.70 -22.97
N GLU A 547 9.15 9.39 -22.55
CA GLU A 547 10.52 8.88 -22.65
C GLU A 547 10.73 7.67 -21.73
N ARG A 548 10.32 7.77 -20.46
CA ARG A 548 10.40 6.65 -19.51
C ARG A 548 9.48 5.49 -19.91
N ASP A 549 8.29 5.79 -20.43
CA ASP A 549 7.35 4.77 -20.93
C ASP A 549 7.96 4.00 -22.11
N ALA A 550 8.72 4.67 -22.98
CA ALA A 550 9.44 4.01 -24.07
C ALA A 550 10.52 3.03 -23.56
N LEU A 551 11.21 3.36 -22.45
CA LEU A 551 12.14 2.47 -21.80
C LEU A 551 11.42 1.23 -21.23
N TYR A 552 10.27 1.42 -20.55
CA TYR A 552 9.45 0.32 -20.05
C TYR A 552 8.97 -0.62 -21.16
N ARG A 553 8.58 -0.10 -22.33
CA ARG A 553 8.24 -0.91 -23.51
C ARG A 553 9.42 -1.74 -24.00
N LYS A 554 10.62 -1.15 -24.09
CA LYS A 554 11.84 -1.88 -24.47
C LYS A 554 12.17 -2.98 -23.49
N MET A 555 12.12 -2.70 -22.18
CA MET A 555 12.33 -3.69 -21.12
C MET A 555 11.30 -4.84 -21.21
N THR A 556 10.03 -4.53 -21.45
CA THR A 556 8.99 -5.56 -21.62
C THR A 556 9.26 -6.46 -22.81
N ARG A 557 9.76 -5.92 -23.95
CA ARG A 557 10.15 -6.74 -25.10
C ARG A 557 11.28 -7.70 -24.78
N LEU A 558 12.25 -7.28 -23.97
CA LEU A 558 13.33 -8.18 -23.51
C LEU A 558 12.78 -9.31 -22.64
N LEU A 559 11.84 -9.02 -21.73
CA LEU A 559 11.16 -10.06 -20.95
C LEU A 559 10.44 -11.08 -21.85
N GLU A 560 9.80 -10.65 -22.94
CA GLU A 560 9.15 -11.55 -23.89
C GLU A 560 10.14 -12.36 -24.73
N VAL A 561 11.29 -11.77 -25.09
CA VAL A 561 12.33 -12.45 -25.89
C VAL A 561 13.00 -13.55 -25.07
N TYR A 562 13.50 -13.21 -23.89
CA TYR A 562 14.26 -14.11 -23.02
C TYR A 562 13.37 -15.02 -22.16
N MET A 563 12.11 -14.62 -21.98
CA MET A 563 11.08 -15.31 -21.21
C MET A 563 11.53 -15.72 -19.79
N PRO A 564 12.09 -14.82 -18.98
CA PRO A 564 12.30 -15.10 -17.57
C PRO A 564 11.00 -15.12 -16.80
N VAL A 565 10.00 -14.38 -17.30
CA VAL A 565 8.65 -14.24 -16.73
C VAL A 565 7.59 -14.17 -17.82
N GLN A 566 6.35 -14.51 -17.49
CA GLN A 566 5.17 -14.23 -18.31
C GLN A 566 4.12 -13.54 -17.45
N MET A 567 3.68 -12.34 -17.85
CA MET A 567 2.56 -11.66 -17.19
C MET A 567 1.28 -12.49 -17.30
N SER A 568 0.47 -12.45 -16.27
CA SER A 568 -0.78 -13.20 -16.20
C SER A 568 -1.98 -12.26 -16.13
N TYR A 569 -2.25 -11.73 -14.96
CA TYR A 569 -3.44 -10.91 -14.70
C TYR A 569 -3.22 -9.99 -13.48
N ALA A 570 -4.10 -9.01 -13.34
CA ALA A 570 -4.36 -8.28 -12.11
C ALA A 570 -5.74 -8.69 -11.56
N ARG A 571 -5.85 -8.87 -10.25
CA ARG A 571 -7.13 -9.24 -9.63
C ARG A 571 -8.04 -8.02 -9.50
N TYR A 572 -9.33 -8.25 -9.45
CA TYR A 572 -10.27 -7.22 -9.00
C TYR A 572 -10.33 -7.19 -7.47
N ARG A 573 -10.39 -5.99 -6.92
CA ARG A 573 -10.79 -5.76 -5.54
C ARG A 573 -12.25 -5.34 -5.53
N ASN A 574 -13.09 -6.16 -4.93
CA ASN A 574 -14.53 -5.98 -4.88
C ASN A 574 -14.95 -5.60 -3.46
N MET A 575 -15.38 -4.35 -3.28
CA MET A 575 -15.85 -3.85 -1.99
C MET A 575 -17.35 -3.61 -2.06
N LEU A 576 -18.10 -4.13 -1.10
CA LEU A 576 -19.51 -3.79 -0.91
C LEU A 576 -19.64 -2.80 0.25
N ALA A 577 -20.53 -1.81 0.08
CA ALA A 577 -20.90 -0.88 1.14
C ALA A 577 -22.41 -0.84 1.31
N GLN A 578 -22.85 -0.70 2.56
CA GLN A 578 -24.27 -0.53 2.91
C GLN A 578 -24.83 0.77 2.34
N PRO A 579 -26.18 0.87 2.09
CA PRO A 579 -26.82 2.07 1.54
C PRO A 579 -26.54 3.35 2.32
N ARG A 580 -26.35 3.25 3.64
CA ARG A 580 -26.07 4.39 4.51
C ARG A 580 -24.69 5.02 4.33
N ILE A 581 -23.79 4.38 3.60
CA ILE A 581 -22.45 4.92 3.33
C ILE A 581 -22.53 5.92 2.17
N ILE A 582 -21.99 7.12 2.39
CA ILE A 582 -22.05 8.23 1.44
C ILE A 582 -20.68 8.48 0.85
N GLY A 583 -20.51 8.20 -0.45
CA GLY A 583 -19.30 8.58 -1.20
C GLY A 583 -18.11 7.66 -1.00
N TYR A 584 -18.34 6.43 -0.58
CA TYR A 584 -17.28 5.43 -0.54
C TYR A 584 -16.82 5.04 -1.95
N LYS A 585 -15.51 5.06 -2.15
CA LYS A 585 -14.83 4.56 -3.34
C LYS A 585 -13.49 3.99 -2.91
N LYS A 586 -13.25 2.69 -3.22
CA LYS A 586 -11.95 2.09 -2.91
C LYS A 586 -10.84 2.79 -3.68
N HIS A 587 -9.83 3.27 -2.96
CA HIS A 587 -8.64 3.84 -3.55
C HIS A 587 -7.60 2.74 -3.85
N PRO A 588 -6.89 2.77 -4.97
CA PRO A 588 -5.93 1.72 -5.32
C PRO A 588 -4.73 1.65 -4.34
N ILE A 589 -4.30 2.78 -3.78
CA ILE A 589 -3.10 2.87 -2.95
C ILE A 589 -3.43 3.12 -1.47
N LEU A 590 -4.37 4.04 -1.16
CA LEU A 590 -4.71 4.33 0.24
C LEU A 590 -5.17 3.07 0.97
N HIS A 591 -4.59 2.83 2.13
CA HIS A 591 -4.98 1.70 2.98
C HIS A 591 -6.36 1.94 3.59
N ALA A 592 -6.64 3.13 4.13
CA ALA A 592 -7.94 3.48 4.71
C ALA A 592 -8.54 4.72 4.04
N GLU A 593 -9.85 4.67 3.77
CA GLU A 593 -10.60 5.78 3.14
C GLU A 593 -11.63 6.43 4.07
N TRP A 594 -11.82 5.95 5.29
CA TRP A 594 -12.92 6.40 6.17
C TRP A 594 -12.88 7.86 6.60
N MET A 595 -11.76 8.55 6.42
CA MET A 595 -11.69 9.99 6.59
C MET A 595 -12.29 10.79 5.40
N TYR A 596 -12.55 10.14 4.26
CA TYR A 596 -12.96 10.79 3.01
C TYR A 596 -14.44 10.63 2.68
N PHE A 597 -15.19 9.79 3.39
CA PHE A 597 -16.60 9.54 3.15
C PHE A 597 -17.44 9.79 4.40
N ASP A 598 -18.77 9.72 4.26
CA ASP A 598 -19.72 10.07 5.31
C ASP A 598 -20.73 8.93 5.55
N ILE A 599 -21.50 9.02 6.63
CA ILE A 599 -22.56 8.07 7.00
C ILE A 599 -23.86 8.84 7.16
N ASP A 600 -24.92 8.36 6.51
CA ASP A 600 -26.29 8.80 6.76
C ASP A 600 -26.86 8.03 7.95
N THR A 601 -27.13 8.75 9.03
CA THR A 601 -27.72 8.18 10.25
C THR A 601 -29.23 7.98 10.16
N ASN A 602 -29.89 8.57 9.15
CA ASN A 602 -31.34 8.44 8.94
C ASN A 602 -31.73 7.24 8.10
N THR A 603 -30.81 6.72 7.30
CA THR A 603 -31.03 5.50 6.53
C THR A 603 -30.90 4.30 7.47
N LYS A 604 -32.03 3.64 7.77
CA LYS A 604 -32.01 2.37 8.52
C LYS A 604 -31.27 1.32 7.70
N SER A 605 -30.39 0.54 8.32
CA SER A 605 -29.97 -0.73 7.76
C SER A 605 -31.21 -1.60 7.63
N ASN A 606 -31.53 -2.04 6.43
CA ASN A 606 -32.63 -2.98 6.23
C ASN A 606 -32.32 -4.27 7.02
N HIS A 607 -33.12 -4.52 8.06
CA HIS A 607 -33.15 -5.80 8.79
C HIS A 607 -34.16 -6.72 8.14
#